data_22fe2f2a8d141aa086842d43536e1e34
#
_entry.id   22fe2f2a8d141aa086842d43536e1e34
#
_cell.length_a   1.000
_cell.length_b   1.000
_cell.length_c   1.000
_cell.angle_alpha   90.00
_cell.angle_beta   90.00
_cell.angle_gamma   90.00
#
_symmetry.space_group_name_H-M   'P 1'
#
loop_
_entity.id
_entity.type
_entity.pdbx_description
1 polymer ?
#
loop_
_entity_poly.entity_id
_entity_poly.type
_entity_poly.pdbx_seq_one_letter_code
_entity_poly.pdbx_strand_id
1 'polypeptide(L)'
;MAHHGRGPILLSRYLALAWFGLVVYGSLHPFIGWRDTGVSTIAFLDGGWPRYWTVFDLAANVAVYLPLGFFLTLALSSLPGRFTALILAVLLAGGVSFSLESVQTWLPSRVPSNLDLACNALGGLLGAALAKHLGPRVFARIAALQHRLIAPIPHAELGLTLLGLWLLVPLSPETLLFGAGDVRQIFGLTGAVPFAAESFVMIEASITAFN
;
A
#
# COMPACT_ATOMS: atom_id res chain seq x y z
N MET A 1 17.12 19.17 -27.72
CA MET A 1 17.09 17.69 -27.77
C MET A 1 17.28 16.99 -26.41
N ALA A 2 16.75 17.47 -25.29
CA ALA A 2 17.02 16.89 -23.95
C ALA A 2 15.75 16.56 -23.13
N HIS A 3 14.58 16.38 -23.75
CA HIS A 3 13.32 16.14 -23.02
C HIS A 3 12.89 14.67 -22.90
N HIS A 4 13.55 13.75 -23.62
CA HIS A 4 13.10 12.34 -23.73
C HIS A 4 13.37 11.44 -22.51
N GLY A 5 14.19 11.86 -21.54
CA GLY A 5 14.55 11.02 -20.38
C GLY A 5 13.83 11.35 -19.07
N ARG A 6 13.10 12.46 -18.99
CA ARG A 6 12.50 12.93 -17.71
C ARG A 6 11.12 12.39 -17.42
N GLY A 7 10.31 12.09 -18.42
CA GLY A 7 8.92 11.65 -18.26
C GLY A 7 8.77 10.37 -17.42
N PRO A 8 9.50 9.28 -17.70
CA PRO A 8 9.35 8.04 -16.95
C PRO A 8 9.75 8.16 -15.48
N ILE A 9 10.76 8.98 -15.16
CA ILE A 9 11.19 9.23 -13.78
C ILE A 9 10.15 10.06 -13.03
N LEU A 10 9.54 11.03 -13.69
CA LEU A 10 8.50 11.87 -13.10
C LEU A 10 7.25 11.07 -12.77
N LEU A 11 6.81 10.21 -13.69
CA LEU A 11 5.69 9.28 -13.44
C LEU A 11 5.96 8.39 -12.23
N SER A 12 7.19 7.82 -12.10
CA SER A 12 7.53 6.99 -10.95
C SER A 12 7.47 7.75 -9.63
N ARG A 13 7.87 9.03 -9.64
CA ARG A 13 7.79 9.88 -8.45
C ARG A 13 6.34 10.12 -8.03
N TYR A 14 5.45 10.40 -8.96
CA TYR A 14 4.03 10.54 -8.68
C TYR A 14 3.41 9.22 -8.19
N LEU A 15 3.74 8.10 -8.80
CA LEU A 15 3.27 6.78 -8.37
C LEU A 15 3.82 6.41 -7.00
N ALA A 16 5.08 6.72 -6.69
CA ALA A 16 5.66 6.50 -5.38
C ALA A 16 4.94 7.33 -4.29
N LEU A 17 4.68 8.61 -4.56
CA LEU A 17 3.95 9.49 -3.64
C LEU A 17 2.50 9.05 -3.45
N ALA A 18 1.82 8.69 -4.54
CA ALA A 18 0.45 8.20 -4.49
C ALA A 18 0.35 6.90 -3.69
N TRP A 19 1.25 5.96 -3.94
CA TRP A 19 1.28 4.69 -3.22
C TRP A 19 1.67 4.86 -1.75
N PHE A 20 2.62 5.75 -1.46
CA PHE A 20 2.94 6.15 -0.08
C PHE A 20 1.68 6.68 0.64
N GLY A 21 0.91 7.55 0.00
CA GLY A 21 -0.36 8.06 0.55
C GLY A 21 -1.36 6.94 0.83
N LEU A 22 -1.48 5.95 -0.08
CA LEU A 22 -2.34 4.78 0.11
C LEU A 22 -1.87 3.91 1.27
N VAL A 23 -0.56 3.70 1.43
CA VAL A 23 0.02 2.94 2.55
C VAL A 23 -0.29 3.66 3.87
N VAL A 24 -0.07 4.98 3.95
CA VAL A 24 -0.40 5.78 5.13
C VAL A 24 -1.89 5.70 5.45
N TYR A 25 -2.74 5.88 4.45
CA TYR A 25 -4.19 5.78 4.60
C TYR A 25 -4.60 4.41 5.14
N GLY A 26 -4.19 3.32 4.50
CA GLY A 26 -4.55 1.96 4.93
C GLY A 26 -4.03 1.59 6.31
N SER A 27 -2.82 2.07 6.67
CA SER A 27 -2.21 1.80 7.97
C SER A 27 -2.89 2.54 9.12
N LEU A 28 -3.37 3.77 8.89
CA LEU A 28 -3.89 4.63 9.94
C LEU A 28 -5.42 4.78 9.92
N HIS A 29 -6.09 4.26 8.90
CA HIS A 29 -7.56 4.25 8.85
C HIS A 29 -8.13 3.49 10.08
N PRO A 30 -9.20 3.99 10.74
CA PRO A 30 -10.10 5.08 10.35
C PRO A 30 -9.72 6.48 10.86
N PHE A 31 -8.51 6.72 11.34
CA PHE A 31 -8.01 8.01 11.83
C PHE A 31 -8.74 8.59 13.05
N ILE A 32 -9.47 7.76 13.79
CA ILE A 32 -10.26 8.16 14.97
C ILE A 32 -9.76 7.43 16.22
N GLY A 33 -10.08 8.00 17.39
CA GLY A 33 -9.73 7.38 18.66
C GLY A 33 -8.28 7.60 19.10
N TRP A 34 -7.59 8.58 18.51
CA TRP A 34 -6.21 8.92 18.89
C TRP A 34 -6.11 9.24 20.38
N ARG A 35 -5.26 8.53 21.08
CA ARG A 35 -5.00 8.77 22.51
C ARG A 35 -3.62 8.27 22.91
N ASP A 36 -3.08 8.87 23.95
CA ASP A 36 -1.91 8.32 24.61
C ASP A 36 -2.28 7.00 25.30
N THR A 37 -1.63 5.92 24.92
CA THR A 37 -1.84 4.59 25.49
C THR A 37 -0.90 4.32 26.67
N GLY A 38 0.03 5.23 26.97
CA GLY A 38 1.07 5.04 27.96
C GLY A 38 2.15 4.00 27.57
N VAL A 39 2.10 3.49 26.34
CA VAL A 39 3.06 2.51 25.81
C VAL A 39 4.13 3.25 25.00
N SER A 40 5.40 2.85 25.14
CA SER A 40 6.47 3.39 24.30
C SER A 40 6.19 3.16 22.82
N THR A 41 6.44 4.18 21.99
CA THR A 41 6.21 4.13 20.54
C THR A 41 7.04 3.07 19.81
N ILE A 42 8.08 2.54 20.45
CA ILE A 42 8.96 1.49 19.93
C ILE A 42 8.83 0.16 20.69
N ALA A 43 7.87 0.05 21.62
CA ALA A 43 7.70 -1.16 22.42
C ALA A 43 7.44 -2.42 21.59
N PHE A 44 6.88 -2.27 20.39
CA PHE A 44 6.64 -3.39 19.46
C PHE A 44 7.93 -4.06 18.98
N LEU A 45 9.09 -3.38 19.05
CA LEU A 45 10.38 -3.96 18.66
C LEU A 45 10.86 -5.01 19.69
N ASP A 46 10.62 -4.74 20.98
CA ASP A 46 11.02 -5.61 22.08
C ASP A 46 9.96 -6.66 22.39
N GLY A 47 8.77 -6.51 21.78
CA GLY A 47 7.67 -7.46 21.88
C GLY A 47 8.04 -8.80 21.25
N GLY A 48 7.55 -9.90 21.84
CA GLY A 48 7.57 -11.20 21.16
C GLY A 48 6.73 -11.16 19.87
N TRP A 49 6.81 -12.22 19.09
CA TRP A 49 5.94 -12.36 17.91
C TRP A 49 4.47 -12.32 18.33
N PRO A 50 3.60 -11.68 17.51
CA PRO A 50 2.18 -11.57 17.85
C PRO A 50 1.59 -12.97 18.01
N ARG A 51 0.71 -13.14 19.01
CA ARG A 51 0.07 -14.44 19.30
C ARG A 51 -0.89 -14.86 18.19
N TYR A 52 -1.46 -13.91 17.50
CA TYR A 52 -2.43 -14.13 16.42
C TYR A 52 -1.93 -13.44 15.16
N TRP A 53 -1.71 -14.20 14.13
CA TRP A 53 -1.38 -13.74 12.78
C TRP A 53 -1.91 -14.77 11.77
N THR A 54 -2.24 -14.31 10.59
CA THR A 54 -2.66 -15.19 9.49
C THR A 54 -1.68 -15.07 8.33
N VAL A 55 -1.66 -16.11 7.49
CA VAL A 55 -0.88 -16.05 6.23
C VAL A 55 -1.36 -14.90 5.36
N PHE A 56 -2.65 -14.57 5.43
CA PHE A 56 -3.21 -13.44 4.72
C PHE A 56 -2.61 -12.12 5.19
N ASP A 57 -2.48 -11.90 6.51
CA ASP A 57 -1.89 -10.67 7.06
C ASP A 57 -0.45 -10.49 6.59
N LEU A 58 0.35 -11.56 6.65
CA LEU A 58 1.74 -11.53 6.19
C LEU A 58 1.83 -11.23 4.69
N ALA A 59 1.02 -11.92 3.89
CA ALA A 59 0.98 -11.72 2.44
C ALA A 59 0.50 -10.32 2.07
N ALA A 60 -0.50 -9.78 2.77
CA ALA A 60 -1.02 -8.43 2.56
C ALA A 60 0.05 -7.36 2.85
N ASN A 61 0.76 -7.47 3.97
CA ASN A 61 1.84 -6.55 4.31
C ASN A 61 2.95 -6.56 3.25
N VAL A 62 3.42 -7.75 2.83
CA VAL A 62 4.38 -7.87 1.74
C VAL A 62 3.84 -7.27 0.43
N ALA A 63 2.60 -7.59 0.07
CA ALA A 63 1.98 -7.15 -1.18
C ALA A 63 1.79 -5.63 -1.24
N VAL A 64 1.43 -4.99 -0.13
CA VAL A 64 1.22 -3.54 -0.05
C VAL A 64 2.55 -2.78 -0.16
N TYR A 65 3.63 -3.29 0.41
CA TYR A 65 4.94 -2.62 0.34
C TYR A 65 5.75 -2.94 -0.92
N LEU A 66 5.41 -3.98 -1.65
CA LEU A 66 6.08 -4.33 -2.90
C LEU A 66 5.99 -3.21 -3.96
N PRO A 67 4.82 -2.63 -4.29
CA PRO A 67 4.75 -1.50 -5.21
C PRO A 67 5.48 -0.26 -4.67
N LEU A 68 5.46 -0.01 -3.36
CA LEU A 68 6.19 1.10 -2.76
C LEU A 68 7.68 1.00 -3.05
N GLY A 69 8.30 -0.15 -2.72
CA GLY A 69 9.71 -0.40 -3.01
C GLY A 69 10.04 -0.31 -4.50
N PHE A 70 9.15 -0.84 -5.35
CA PHE A 70 9.27 -0.77 -6.80
C PHE A 70 9.30 0.68 -7.30
N PHE A 71 8.29 1.48 -6.99
CA PHE A 71 8.20 2.86 -7.47
C PHE A 71 9.28 3.75 -6.87
N LEU A 72 9.65 3.58 -5.59
CA LEU A 72 10.75 4.31 -4.97
C LEU A 72 12.07 4.04 -5.70
N THR A 73 12.38 2.78 -6.00
CA THR A 73 13.62 2.44 -6.72
C THR A 73 13.68 3.13 -8.08
N LEU A 74 12.57 3.16 -8.79
CA LEU A 74 12.49 3.80 -10.08
C LEU A 74 12.54 5.33 -9.99
N ALA A 75 11.89 5.92 -9.00
CA ALA A 75 11.94 7.36 -8.73
C ALA A 75 13.34 7.85 -8.40
N LEU A 76 14.14 6.99 -7.75
CA LEU A 76 15.52 7.24 -7.34
C LEU A 76 16.55 6.78 -8.38
N SER A 77 16.13 6.24 -9.51
CA SER A 77 17.04 5.67 -10.55
C SER A 77 18.00 6.68 -11.18
N SER A 78 17.75 7.98 -11.02
CA SER A 78 18.65 9.05 -11.45
C SER A 78 19.88 9.23 -10.55
N LEU A 79 19.90 8.62 -9.36
CA LEU A 79 21.03 8.72 -8.45
C LEU A 79 22.23 7.89 -8.95
N PRO A 80 23.45 8.39 -8.75
CA PRO A 80 24.65 7.67 -9.16
C PRO A 80 24.87 6.41 -8.31
N GLY A 81 25.40 5.37 -8.92
CA GLY A 81 25.72 4.10 -8.26
C GLY A 81 24.73 2.98 -8.58
N ARG A 82 25.30 1.79 -8.79
CA ARG A 82 24.56 0.61 -9.26
C ARG A 82 23.44 0.14 -8.32
N PHE A 83 23.61 0.35 -7.03
CA PHE A 83 22.72 -0.13 -5.98
C PHE A 83 22.11 0.98 -5.12
N THR A 84 22.53 2.23 -5.33
CA THR A 84 22.11 3.38 -4.49
C THR A 84 20.60 3.53 -4.45
N ALA A 85 19.94 3.52 -5.60
CA ALA A 85 18.48 3.63 -5.67
C ALA A 85 17.76 2.48 -4.95
N LEU A 86 18.28 1.25 -5.10
CA LEU A 86 17.71 0.08 -4.42
C LEU A 86 17.87 0.20 -2.89
N ILE A 87 19.06 0.48 -2.41
CA ILE A 87 19.35 0.58 -0.97
C ILE A 87 18.49 1.68 -0.34
N LEU A 88 18.47 2.86 -0.96
CA LEU A 88 17.66 3.97 -0.45
C LEU A 88 16.16 3.66 -0.50
N ALA A 89 15.66 3.00 -1.52
CA ALA A 89 14.25 2.61 -1.59
C ALA A 89 13.87 1.63 -0.48
N VAL A 90 14.74 0.64 -0.19
CA VAL A 90 14.52 -0.31 0.92
C VAL A 90 14.55 0.40 2.26
N LEU A 91 15.53 1.30 2.49
CA LEU A 91 15.61 2.08 3.71
C LEU A 91 14.41 3.00 3.90
N LEU A 92 13.94 3.65 2.83
CA LEU A 92 12.76 4.50 2.87
C LEU A 92 11.49 3.67 3.14
N ALA A 93 11.30 2.55 2.45
CA ALA A 93 10.14 1.68 2.69
C ALA A 93 10.13 1.13 4.13
N GLY A 94 11.27 0.67 4.63
CA GLY A 94 11.43 0.24 6.02
C GLY A 94 11.20 1.37 7.02
N GLY A 95 11.71 2.56 6.74
CA GLY A 95 11.50 3.76 7.57
C GLY A 95 10.04 4.20 7.61
N VAL A 96 9.33 4.12 6.49
CA VAL A 96 7.87 4.36 6.42
C VAL A 96 7.14 3.35 7.30
N SER A 97 7.44 2.05 7.16
CA SER A 97 6.83 1.02 7.98
C SER A 97 7.10 1.24 9.47
N PHE A 98 8.35 1.46 9.85
CA PHE A 98 8.72 1.74 11.23
C PHE A 98 7.97 2.95 11.79
N SER A 99 7.87 4.03 11.00
CA SER A 99 7.17 5.25 11.42
C SER A 99 5.68 5.00 11.62
N LEU A 100 5.04 4.22 10.73
CA LEU A 100 3.62 3.90 10.81
C LEU A 100 3.33 2.99 12.01
N GLU A 101 4.14 1.94 12.25
CA GLU A 101 4.02 1.11 13.44
C GLU A 101 4.18 1.94 14.74
N SER A 102 5.14 2.86 14.75
CA SER A 102 5.32 3.77 15.87
C SER A 102 4.11 4.68 16.09
N VAL A 103 3.52 5.24 15.03
CA VAL A 103 2.32 6.09 15.09
C VAL A 103 1.09 5.30 15.53
N GLN A 104 0.97 4.04 15.14
CA GLN A 104 -0.13 3.16 15.53
C GLN A 104 -0.22 2.92 17.04
N THR A 105 0.85 3.15 17.81
CA THR A 105 0.79 3.06 19.28
C THR A 105 -0.21 4.03 19.90
N TRP A 106 -0.52 5.14 19.22
CA TRP A 106 -1.54 6.09 19.65
C TRP A 106 -2.93 5.79 19.09
N LEU A 107 -3.08 4.74 18.29
CA LEU A 107 -4.33 4.38 17.64
C LEU A 107 -4.84 3.02 18.18
N PRO A 108 -5.73 3.01 19.20
CA PRO A 108 -6.15 1.77 19.89
C PRO A 108 -6.83 0.73 18.99
N SER A 109 -7.29 1.13 17.81
CA SER A 109 -7.82 0.22 16.78
C SER A 109 -6.74 -0.55 16.03
N ARG A 110 -5.46 -0.25 16.26
CA ARG A 110 -4.30 -0.89 15.62
C ARG A 110 -3.38 -1.50 16.67
N VAL A 111 -2.70 -2.55 16.30
CA VAL A 111 -1.72 -3.24 17.14
C VAL A 111 -0.38 -3.24 16.42
N PRO A 112 0.56 -2.35 16.81
CA PRO A 112 1.89 -2.32 16.21
C PRO A 112 2.61 -3.66 16.35
N SER A 113 3.31 -4.09 15.29
CA SER A 113 3.89 -5.42 15.24
C SER A 113 5.28 -5.42 14.59
N ASN A 114 6.23 -6.09 15.26
CA ASN A 114 7.56 -6.34 14.68
C ASN A 114 7.48 -7.28 13.45
N LEU A 115 6.49 -8.16 13.41
CA LEU A 115 6.26 -9.06 12.29
C LEU A 115 5.77 -8.28 11.05
N ASP A 116 4.87 -7.31 11.24
CA ASP A 116 4.38 -6.45 10.16
C ASP A 116 5.53 -5.59 9.62
N LEU A 117 6.36 -5.02 10.50
CA LEU A 117 7.56 -4.30 10.09
C LEU A 117 8.48 -5.18 9.22
N ALA A 118 8.70 -6.44 9.61
CA ALA A 118 9.54 -7.37 8.86
C ALA A 118 8.93 -7.71 7.49
N CYS A 119 7.62 -8.00 7.43
CA CYS A 119 6.91 -8.29 6.19
C CYS A 119 6.88 -7.08 5.25
N ASN A 120 6.65 -5.89 5.77
CA ASN A 120 6.68 -4.63 5.03
C ASN A 120 8.08 -4.35 4.45
N ALA A 121 9.14 -4.54 5.25
CA ALA A 121 10.52 -4.40 4.80
C ALA A 121 10.86 -5.43 3.71
N LEU A 122 10.40 -6.68 3.86
CA LEU A 122 10.55 -7.73 2.83
C LEU A 122 9.82 -7.34 1.54
N GLY A 123 8.58 -6.83 1.64
CA GLY A 123 7.83 -6.33 0.49
C GLY A 123 8.57 -5.22 -0.24
N GLY A 124 9.09 -4.23 0.52
CA GLY A 124 9.91 -3.14 -0.02
C GLY A 124 11.17 -3.64 -0.73
N LEU A 125 11.86 -4.62 -0.15
CA LEU A 125 13.05 -5.25 -0.75
C LEU A 125 12.71 -6.00 -2.04
N LEU A 126 11.67 -6.82 -2.03
CA LEU A 126 11.23 -7.54 -3.23
C LEU A 126 10.81 -6.59 -4.34
N GLY A 127 10.08 -5.52 -4.01
CA GLY A 127 9.69 -4.49 -4.94
C GLY A 127 10.91 -3.77 -5.55
N ALA A 128 11.88 -3.40 -4.72
CA ALA A 128 13.11 -2.77 -5.17
C ALA A 128 13.94 -3.68 -6.09
N ALA A 129 14.03 -4.97 -5.75
CA ALA A 129 14.70 -5.97 -6.59
C ALA A 129 13.99 -6.13 -7.94
N LEU A 130 12.66 -6.24 -7.94
CA LEU A 130 11.86 -6.30 -9.16
C LEU A 130 12.05 -5.06 -10.03
N ALA A 131 12.05 -3.86 -9.43
CA ALA A 131 12.30 -2.62 -10.16
C ALA A 131 13.65 -2.61 -10.87
N LYS A 132 14.68 -3.13 -10.23
CA LYS A 132 16.02 -3.22 -10.82
C LYS A 132 16.06 -4.12 -12.05
N HIS A 133 15.32 -5.24 -12.03
CA HIS A 133 15.33 -6.22 -13.11
C HIS A 133 14.32 -5.92 -14.22
N LEU A 134 13.11 -5.51 -13.85
CA LEU A 134 11.99 -5.33 -14.78
C LEU A 134 11.72 -3.87 -15.13
N GLY A 135 12.17 -2.93 -14.27
CA GLY A 135 11.85 -1.51 -14.39
C GLY A 135 12.13 -0.93 -15.79
N PRO A 136 13.32 -1.12 -16.38
CA PRO A 136 13.62 -0.58 -17.71
C PRO A 136 12.65 -1.08 -18.79
N ARG A 137 12.22 -2.35 -18.73
CA ARG A 137 11.27 -2.94 -19.68
C ARG A 137 9.85 -2.43 -19.47
N VAL A 138 9.44 -2.33 -18.21
CA VAL A 138 8.10 -1.81 -17.84
C VAL A 138 7.98 -0.36 -18.28
N PHE A 139 9.00 0.47 -18.00
CA PHE A 139 8.98 1.86 -18.43
C PHE A 139 8.98 2.04 -19.94
N ALA A 140 9.78 1.28 -20.65
CA ALA A 140 9.79 1.36 -22.11
C ALA A 140 8.39 1.05 -22.69
N ARG A 141 7.69 0.07 -22.13
CA ARG A 141 6.32 -0.27 -22.55
C ARG A 141 5.31 0.81 -22.17
N ILE A 142 5.39 1.34 -20.96
CA ILE A 142 4.49 2.42 -20.50
C ILE A 142 4.73 3.68 -21.35
N ALA A 143 5.98 4.06 -21.58
CA ALA A 143 6.31 5.20 -22.42
C ALA A 143 5.79 5.02 -23.86
N ALA A 144 5.98 3.83 -24.45
CA ALA A 144 5.47 3.53 -25.78
C ALA A 144 3.91 3.60 -25.84
N LEU A 145 3.23 3.11 -24.80
CA LEU A 145 1.77 3.16 -24.69
C LEU A 145 1.28 4.60 -24.53
N GLN A 146 1.97 5.37 -23.67
CA GLN A 146 1.67 6.77 -23.41
C GLN A 146 1.77 7.60 -24.71
N HIS A 147 2.85 7.39 -25.49
CA HIS A 147 3.00 8.05 -26.79
C HIS A 147 1.94 7.66 -27.82
N ARG A 148 1.35 6.49 -27.71
CA ARG A 148 0.29 6.03 -28.62
C ARG A 148 -1.10 6.50 -28.25
N LEU A 149 -1.38 6.60 -26.93
CA LEU A 149 -2.74 6.82 -26.41
C LEU A 149 -2.98 8.24 -25.90
N ILE A 150 -1.94 8.97 -25.57
CA ILE A 150 -2.06 10.26 -24.88
C ILE A 150 -1.39 11.33 -25.72
N ALA A 151 -2.14 12.40 -26.02
CA ALA A 151 -1.57 13.60 -26.60
C ALA A 151 -0.44 14.17 -25.71
N PRO A 152 0.56 14.84 -26.26
CA PRO A 152 1.64 15.46 -25.48
C PRO A 152 1.12 16.66 -24.69
N ILE A 153 0.45 16.38 -23.57
CA ILE A 153 -0.11 17.38 -22.67
C ILE A 153 0.87 17.58 -21.51
N PRO A 154 1.16 18.82 -21.09
CA PRO A 154 1.95 19.07 -19.89
C PRO A 154 1.31 18.38 -18.68
N HIS A 155 2.12 17.72 -17.86
CA HIS A 155 1.68 16.99 -16.66
C HIS A 155 0.75 15.79 -16.90
N ALA A 156 0.81 15.15 -18.06
CA ALA A 156 0.03 13.94 -18.37
C ALA A 156 0.27 12.82 -17.33
N GLU A 157 1.49 12.72 -16.77
CA GLU A 157 1.86 11.75 -15.74
C GLU A 157 1.08 11.96 -14.44
N LEU A 158 0.87 13.22 -14.04
CA LEU A 158 0.02 13.55 -12.89
C LEU A 158 -1.43 13.17 -13.15
N GLY A 159 -1.96 13.51 -14.32
CA GLY A 159 -3.32 13.14 -14.72
C GLY A 159 -3.55 11.64 -14.70
N LEU A 160 -2.61 10.85 -15.23
CA LEU A 160 -2.67 9.38 -15.20
C LEU A 160 -2.62 8.84 -13.78
N THR A 161 -1.79 9.41 -12.92
CA THR A 161 -1.69 9.01 -11.51
C THR A 161 -2.99 9.28 -10.77
N LEU A 162 -3.58 10.47 -10.96
CA LEU A 162 -4.87 10.83 -10.34
C LEU A 162 -6.01 9.96 -10.87
N LEU A 163 -6.03 9.65 -12.17
CA LEU A 163 -7.00 8.74 -12.77
C LEU A 163 -6.86 7.33 -12.17
N GLY A 164 -5.63 6.84 -12.02
CA GLY A 164 -5.35 5.55 -11.39
C GLY A 164 -5.82 5.51 -9.93
N LEU A 165 -5.56 6.55 -9.15
CA LEU A 165 -6.06 6.68 -7.78
C LEU A 165 -7.58 6.73 -7.74
N TRP A 166 -8.22 7.47 -8.63
CA TRP A 166 -9.67 7.56 -8.73
C TRP A 166 -10.31 6.19 -9.04
N LEU A 167 -9.70 5.41 -9.93
CA LEU A 167 -10.15 4.05 -10.24
C LEU A 167 -9.96 3.06 -9.08
N LEU A 168 -9.08 3.36 -8.12
CA LEU A 168 -8.90 2.53 -6.91
C LEU A 168 -9.97 2.82 -5.83
N VAL A 169 -10.64 3.98 -5.87
CA VAL A 169 -11.67 4.35 -4.89
C VAL A 169 -12.80 3.31 -4.80
N PRO A 170 -13.38 2.81 -5.92
CA PRO A 170 -14.41 1.77 -5.87
C PRO A 170 -13.91 0.42 -5.37
N LEU A 171 -12.58 0.20 -5.35
CA LEU A 171 -11.95 -1.03 -4.85
C LEU A 171 -11.66 -0.97 -3.35
N SER A 172 -12.10 0.08 -2.65
CA SER A 172 -11.94 0.15 -1.19
C SER A 172 -12.65 -1.04 -0.53
N PRO A 173 -12.03 -1.67 0.49
CA PRO A 173 -12.62 -2.82 1.17
C PRO A 173 -14.02 -2.55 1.71
N GLU A 174 -14.30 -1.32 2.12
CA GLU A 174 -15.61 -0.89 2.63
C GLU A 174 -16.69 -0.92 1.55
N THR A 175 -16.38 -0.46 0.34
CA THR A 175 -17.35 -0.51 -0.77
C THR A 175 -17.53 -1.91 -1.32
N LEU A 176 -16.48 -2.73 -1.34
CA LEU A 176 -16.54 -4.12 -1.80
C LEU A 176 -17.21 -5.05 -0.78
N LEU A 177 -16.96 -4.83 0.52
CA LEU A 177 -17.50 -5.68 1.59
C LEU A 177 -18.92 -5.29 2.00
N PHE A 178 -19.30 -4.01 1.87
CA PHE A 178 -20.57 -3.50 2.41
C PHE A 178 -21.50 -2.86 1.37
N GLY A 179 -21.03 -2.60 0.15
CA GLY A 179 -21.80 -1.81 -0.82
C GLY A 179 -22.25 -2.53 -2.08
N ALA A 180 -21.63 -3.63 -2.47
CA ALA A 180 -21.81 -4.19 -3.82
C ALA A 180 -22.36 -5.62 -3.88
N GLY A 181 -22.87 -6.14 -2.78
CA GLY A 181 -23.32 -7.54 -2.75
C GLY A 181 -22.13 -8.54 -2.76
N ASP A 182 -22.46 -9.76 -2.46
CA ASP A 182 -21.46 -10.83 -2.32
C ASP A 182 -20.77 -11.12 -3.65
N VAL A 183 -19.51 -10.72 -3.78
CA VAL A 183 -18.67 -10.99 -4.97
C VAL A 183 -18.63 -12.49 -5.30
N ARG A 184 -18.91 -13.36 -4.32
CA ARG A 184 -19.02 -14.81 -4.51
C ARG A 184 -20.16 -15.21 -5.44
N GLN A 185 -21.24 -14.42 -5.50
CA GLN A 185 -22.33 -14.68 -6.45
C GLN A 185 -21.87 -14.51 -7.90
N ILE A 186 -20.91 -13.60 -8.13
CA ILE A 186 -20.34 -13.35 -9.46
C ILE A 186 -19.45 -14.53 -9.88
N PHE A 187 -18.77 -15.20 -8.93
CA PHE A 187 -17.86 -16.30 -9.20
C PHE A 187 -18.49 -17.70 -8.95
N GLY A 188 -19.78 -17.77 -8.61
CA GLY A 188 -20.48 -19.05 -8.39
C GLY A 188 -19.95 -19.87 -7.22
N LEU A 189 -19.26 -19.25 -6.26
CA LEU A 189 -18.66 -19.93 -5.10
C LEU A 189 -19.74 -20.16 -4.03
N THR A 190 -20.44 -21.29 -4.14
CA THR A 190 -21.41 -21.75 -3.15
C THR A 190 -20.69 -22.52 -2.04
N GLY A 191 -20.38 -21.88 -0.94
CA GLY A 191 -19.82 -22.50 0.26
C GLY A 191 -20.28 -21.76 1.52
N ALA A 192 -20.57 -22.47 2.59
CA ALA A 192 -20.92 -21.90 3.89
C ALA A 192 -19.77 -21.00 4.37
N VAL A 193 -20.08 -19.74 4.65
CA VAL A 193 -19.12 -18.74 5.13
C VAL A 193 -19.15 -18.77 6.64
N PRO A 194 -18.00 -18.90 7.35
CA PRO A 194 -17.97 -18.80 8.81
C PRO A 194 -18.47 -17.46 9.36
N PHE A 195 -18.49 -16.43 8.50
CA PHE A 195 -19.03 -15.10 8.79
C PHE A 195 -20.04 -14.73 7.71
N ALA A 196 -21.28 -15.17 7.86
CA ALA A 196 -22.38 -14.70 7.02
C ALA A 196 -22.62 -13.20 7.28
N ALA A 197 -22.89 -12.43 6.22
CA ALA A 197 -23.18 -11.00 6.32
C ALA A 197 -24.34 -10.71 7.31
N GLU A 198 -25.28 -11.63 7.45
CA GLU A 198 -26.38 -11.58 8.44
C GLU A 198 -25.88 -11.52 9.90
N SER A 199 -24.78 -12.20 10.22
CA SER A 199 -24.19 -12.16 11.56
C SER A 199 -23.58 -10.79 11.88
N PHE A 200 -22.99 -10.15 10.88
CA PHE A 200 -22.43 -8.80 11.00
C PHE A 200 -23.53 -7.74 11.13
N VAL A 201 -24.57 -7.83 10.32
CA VAL A 201 -25.74 -6.92 10.38
C VAL A 201 -26.45 -7.06 11.74
N MET A 202 -26.54 -8.26 12.29
CA MET A 202 -27.12 -8.48 13.63
C MET A 202 -26.24 -7.87 14.73
N ILE A 203 -24.92 -7.97 14.65
CA ILE A 203 -23.99 -7.37 15.60
C ILE A 203 -24.06 -5.85 15.52
N GLU A 204 -24.07 -5.28 14.32
CA GLU A 204 -24.15 -3.84 14.08
C GLU A 204 -25.50 -3.26 14.53
N ALA A 205 -26.60 -3.93 14.22
CA ALA A 205 -27.92 -3.58 14.71
C ALA A 205 -28.00 -3.67 16.24
N SER A 206 -27.35 -4.65 16.85
CA SER A 206 -27.30 -4.78 18.31
C SER A 206 -26.51 -3.65 18.97
N ILE A 207 -25.34 -3.28 18.39
CA ILE A 207 -24.52 -2.17 18.88
C ILE A 207 -25.27 -0.84 18.74
N THR A 208 -26.00 -0.64 17.65
CA THR A 208 -26.76 0.60 17.38
C THR A 208 -27.99 0.72 18.29
N ALA A 209 -28.57 -0.40 18.72
CA ALA A 209 -29.72 -0.41 19.62
C ALA A 209 -29.33 -0.15 21.09
N PHE A 210 -28.04 -0.26 21.45
CA PHE A 210 -27.55 -0.02 22.82
C PHE A 210 -26.86 1.35 23.01
N ASN A 211 -26.83 2.21 21.97
CA ASN A 211 -26.43 3.62 22.03
C ASN A 211 -27.66 4.55 21.92
#